data_5bbea16a0508cacf840bf11116e50463
#
_entry.id   5bbea16a0508cacf840bf11116e50463
#
_cell.length_a   1.000
_cell.length_b   1.000
_cell.length_c   1.000
_cell.angle_alpha   90.00
_cell.angle_beta   90.00
_cell.angle_gamma   90.00
#
_symmetry.space_group_name_H-M   'P 1'
#
loop_
_entity.id
_entity.type
_entity.pdbx_description
1 polymer ?
#
loop_
_entity_poly.entity_id
_entity_poly.type
_entity_poly.pdbx_seq_one_letter_code
_entity_poly.pdbx_strand_id
1 'polypeptide(L)'
;SEMGEIKTLIRDMRIYQATSSLSRPIADATHDISKIAFYVLEVETEGGILGQGYLLSFHYSPNAIEGAMKDLKRFVLERKYHVYETLQLQQDYEAESEYFGIPGLQRWALATLNVALWDAWARTLGQPIYRLFGCSRKKIPVYGSGGWISYTDEELLEEVKEYQKRGFQAVKIKVGSPDQERDVRRLHLVREAIGPNMKIMMDANQGMDVPSSVSLIEQVKHLGIHWFEEPVSNTDFEGYALIHQKTS
;
A
#
# COMPACT_ATOMS: atom_id res chain seq x y z
N SER A 1 -34.67 -28.82 -5.40
CA SER A 1 -34.80 -27.37 -5.62
C SER A 1 -33.83 -26.96 -6.70
N GLU A 2 -34.34 -26.46 -7.82
CA GLU A 2 -33.51 -25.86 -8.83
C GLU A 2 -32.80 -24.68 -8.21
N MET A 3 -31.49 -24.79 -8.01
CA MET A 3 -30.67 -23.63 -7.66
C MET A 3 -30.68 -22.73 -8.89
N GLY A 4 -31.24 -21.53 -8.77
CA GLY A 4 -31.23 -20.55 -9.84
C GLY A 4 -29.81 -20.28 -10.31
N GLU A 5 -29.65 -20.04 -11.62
CA GLU A 5 -28.38 -19.69 -12.21
C GLU A 5 -27.79 -18.43 -11.55
N ILE A 6 -26.55 -18.52 -11.11
CA ILE A 6 -25.84 -17.38 -10.51
C ILE A 6 -25.40 -16.45 -11.64
N LYS A 7 -25.90 -15.22 -11.65
CA LYS A 7 -25.60 -14.23 -12.69
C LYS A 7 -24.34 -13.45 -12.32
N THR A 8 -23.23 -13.87 -12.85
CA THR A 8 -21.90 -13.33 -12.51
C THR A 8 -21.26 -12.49 -13.61
N LEU A 9 -21.94 -12.33 -14.76
CA LEU A 9 -21.41 -11.50 -15.83
C LEU A 9 -21.35 -10.03 -15.38
N ILE A 10 -20.25 -9.35 -15.67
CA ILE A 10 -20.08 -7.93 -15.37
C ILE A 10 -20.99 -7.13 -16.31
N ARG A 11 -21.96 -6.42 -15.73
CA ARG A 11 -22.92 -5.59 -16.45
C ARG A 11 -22.43 -4.17 -16.60
N ASP A 12 -21.78 -3.62 -15.59
CA ASP A 12 -21.29 -2.25 -15.59
C ASP A 12 -20.08 -2.09 -14.67
N MET A 13 -19.34 -1.01 -14.90
CA MET A 13 -18.23 -0.59 -14.06
C MET A 13 -18.33 0.91 -13.85
N ARG A 14 -18.06 1.38 -12.64
CA ARG A 14 -18.10 2.80 -12.29
C ARG A 14 -16.77 3.21 -11.65
N ILE A 15 -16.37 4.44 -11.92
CA ILE A 15 -15.15 5.03 -11.40
C ILE A 15 -15.52 6.22 -10.54
N TYR A 16 -15.08 6.22 -9.29
CA TYR A 16 -15.31 7.31 -8.36
C TYR A 16 -13.99 7.87 -7.86
N GLN A 17 -13.94 9.16 -7.66
CA GLN A 17 -12.85 9.82 -6.95
C GLN A 17 -13.36 10.28 -5.60
N ALA A 18 -12.69 9.88 -4.54
CA ALA A 18 -12.95 10.33 -3.18
C ALA A 18 -11.72 11.05 -2.64
N THR A 19 -11.93 12.20 -2.02
CA THR A 19 -10.84 12.98 -1.45
C THR A 19 -11.11 13.31 0.01
N SER A 20 -10.05 13.38 0.80
CA SER A 20 -10.12 13.78 2.20
C SER A 20 -8.91 14.66 2.52
N SER A 21 -9.16 15.76 3.21
CA SER A 21 -8.08 16.58 3.77
C SER A 21 -7.60 15.97 5.07
N LEU A 22 -6.29 15.98 5.28
CA LEU A 22 -5.70 15.55 6.54
C LEU A 22 -5.78 16.69 7.55
N SER A 23 -6.16 16.38 8.79
CA SER A 23 -6.15 17.33 9.89
C SER A 23 -4.74 17.82 10.22
N ARG A 24 -3.76 16.99 9.90
CA ARG A 24 -2.33 17.22 10.11
C ARG A 24 -1.60 16.75 8.87
N PRO A 25 -0.83 17.62 8.18
CA PRO A 25 -0.03 17.19 7.03
C PRO A 25 0.97 16.10 7.43
N ILE A 26 1.20 15.18 6.52
CA ILE A 26 2.17 14.11 6.69
C ILE A 26 3.28 14.25 5.66
N ALA A 27 4.49 13.83 6.04
CA ALA A 27 5.64 13.82 5.14
C ALA A 27 6.55 12.64 5.45
N ASP A 28 7.10 12.07 4.39
CA ASP A 28 8.25 11.18 4.45
C ASP A 28 9.43 11.84 3.72
N ALA A 29 10.53 11.12 3.51
CA ALA A 29 11.74 11.70 2.90
C ALA A 29 11.53 12.20 1.46
N THR A 30 10.52 11.72 0.76
CA THR A 30 10.29 11.99 -0.67
C THR A 30 8.91 12.57 -0.99
N HIS A 31 8.02 12.68 -0.01
CA HIS A 31 6.64 13.13 -0.22
C HIS A 31 6.18 14.10 0.87
N ASP A 32 5.44 15.13 0.44
CA ASP A 32 4.68 16.02 1.32
C ASP A 32 3.20 15.86 0.98
N ILE A 33 2.38 15.48 1.97
CA ILE A 33 1.00 15.10 1.75
C ILE A 33 0.10 15.85 2.73
N SER A 34 -0.83 16.64 2.19
CA SER A 34 -1.86 17.35 2.96
C SER A 34 -3.26 16.85 2.63
N LYS A 35 -3.40 16.06 1.56
CA LYS A 35 -4.67 15.59 1.03
C LYS A 35 -4.51 14.16 0.53
N ILE A 36 -5.52 13.35 0.77
CA ILE A 36 -5.57 11.97 0.26
C ILE A 36 -6.66 11.88 -0.80
N ALA A 37 -6.31 11.31 -1.95
CA ALA A 37 -7.26 10.98 -3.00
C ALA A 37 -7.26 9.48 -3.26
N PHE A 38 -8.46 8.92 -3.37
CA PHE A 38 -8.70 7.54 -3.74
C PHE A 38 -9.45 7.49 -5.05
N TYR A 39 -9.10 6.56 -5.91
CA TYR A 39 -9.90 6.18 -7.08
C TYR A 39 -10.53 4.84 -6.77
N VAL A 40 -11.86 4.80 -6.72
CA VAL A 40 -12.63 3.59 -6.46
C VAL A 40 -13.16 3.07 -7.78
N LEU A 41 -12.92 1.79 -8.02
CA LEU A 41 -13.45 1.09 -9.18
C LEU A 41 -14.49 0.10 -8.67
N GLU A 42 -15.73 0.24 -9.16
CA GLU A 42 -16.86 -0.59 -8.77
C GLU A 42 -17.32 -1.41 -9.96
N VAL A 43 -17.48 -2.72 -9.76
CA VAL A 43 -18.08 -3.61 -10.75
C VAL A 43 -19.48 -3.99 -10.30
N GLU A 44 -20.41 -4.10 -11.25
CA GLU A 44 -21.75 -4.58 -11.00
C GLU A 44 -22.03 -5.79 -11.87
N THR A 45 -22.52 -6.85 -11.26
CA THR A 45 -22.91 -8.07 -11.99
C THR A 45 -24.36 -7.98 -12.49
N GLU A 46 -24.73 -8.81 -13.46
CA GLU A 46 -26.12 -8.95 -13.89
C GLU A 46 -27.06 -9.34 -12.75
N GLY A 47 -26.54 -10.01 -11.74
CA GLY A 47 -27.29 -10.34 -10.52
C GLY A 47 -27.44 -9.19 -9.53
N GLY A 48 -26.90 -8.01 -9.84
CA GLY A 48 -27.00 -6.82 -8.98
C GLY A 48 -25.98 -6.76 -7.85
N ILE A 49 -24.98 -7.63 -7.83
CA ILE A 49 -23.91 -7.61 -6.82
C ILE A 49 -22.88 -6.54 -7.21
N LEU A 50 -22.45 -5.77 -6.22
CA LEU A 50 -21.44 -4.74 -6.37
C LEU A 50 -20.15 -5.20 -5.69
N GLY A 51 -19.02 -5.05 -6.40
CA GLY A 51 -17.69 -5.27 -5.85
C GLY A 51 -16.85 -4.02 -6.03
N GLN A 52 -15.98 -3.71 -5.08
CA GLN A 52 -15.18 -2.49 -5.09
C GLN A 52 -13.71 -2.77 -4.80
N GLY A 53 -12.85 -2.05 -5.51
CA GLY A 53 -11.44 -1.92 -5.23
C GLY A 53 -11.07 -0.45 -5.23
N TYR A 54 -9.96 -0.09 -4.60
CA TYR A 54 -9.49 1.28 -4.62
C TYR A 54 -8.00 1.38 -4.90
N LEU A 55 -7.61 2.54 -5.43
CA LEU A 55 -6.23 2.95 -5.64
C LEU A 55 -6.01 4.23 -4.85
N LEU A 56 -5.02 4.20 -3.97
CA LEU A 56 -4.60 5.39 -3.22
C LEU A 56 -3.58 6.16 -4.07
N SER A 57 -3.91 7.40 -4.45
CA SER A 57 -3.03 8.22 -5.29
C SER A 57 -2.46 9.46 -4.61
N PHE A 58 -2.97 9.80 -3.43
CA PHE A 58 -2.72 11.09 -2.80
C PHE A 58 -3.16 12.23 -3.74
N HIS A 59 -2.21 12.96 -4.34
CA HIS A 59 -2.48 14.02 -5.31
C HIS A 59 -1.85 13.74 -6.68
N TYR A 60 -1.25 12.57 -6.87
CA TYR A 60 -0.47 12.27 -8.07
C TYR A 60 -1.32 11.83 -9.25
N SER A 61 -1.02 12.37 -10.43
CA SER A 61 -1.49 11.93 -11.76
C SER A 61 -2.99 11.63 -11.86
N PRO A 62 -3.90 12.54 -11.42
CA PRO A 62 -5.34 12.22 -11.38
C PRO A 62 -5.92 11.91 -12.77
N ASN A 63 -5.56 12.67 -13.79
CA ASN A 63 -6.10 12.46 -15.13
C ASN A 63 -5.59 11.17 -15.77
N ALA A 64 -4.32 10.84 -15.54
CA ALA A 64 -3.75 9.61 -16.09
C ALA A 64 -4.36 8.37 -15.43
N ILE A 65 -4.59 8.40 -14.12
CA ILE A 65 -5.26 7.32 -13.39
C ILE A 65 -6.68 7.13 -13.90
N GLU A 66 -7.44 8.21 -13.99
CA GLU A 66 -8.81 8.17 -14.48
C GLU A 66 -8.87 7.64 -15.92
N GLY A 67 -7.97 8.10 -16.79
CA GLY A 67 -7.86 7.61 -18.16
C GLY A 67 -7.55 6.13 -18.24
N ALA A 68 -6.61 5.64 -17.43
CA ALA A 68 -6.27 4.22 -17.38
C ALA A 68 -7.47 3.37 -16.94
N MET A 69 -8.23 3.84 -15.96
CA MET A 69 -9.45 3.15 -15.50
C MET A 69 -10.57 3.17 -16.54
N LYS A 70 -10.74 4.28 -17.27
CA LYS A 70 -11.73 4.39 -18.34
C LYS A 70 -11.40 3.45 -19.51
N ASP A 71 -10.15 3.35 -19.89
CA ASP A 71 -9.71 2.43 -20.94
C ASP A 71 -9.94 0.97 -20.52
N LEU A 72 -9.61 0.65 -19.28
CA LEU A 72 -9.85 -0.68 -18.73
C LEU A 72 -11.35 -1.02 -18.70
N LYS A 73 -12.19 -0.08 -18.28
CA LYS A 73 -13.65 -0.25 -18.28
C LYS A 73 -14.16 -0.62 -19.67
N ARG A 74 -13.76 0.13 -20.69
CA ARG A 74 -14.16 -0.15 -22.08
C ARG A 74 -13.74 -1.55 -22.51
N PHE A 75 -12.49 -1.91 -22.25
CA PHE A 75 -11.97 -3.24 -22.57
C PHE A 75 -12.81 -4.36 -21.95
N VAL A 76 -13.11 -4.24 -20.66
CA VAL A 76 -13.85 -5.26 -19.91
C VAL A 76 -15.29 -5.38 -20.42
N LEU A 77 -15.98 -4.26 -20.61
CA LEU A 77 -17.39 -4.26 -21.01
C LEU A 77 -17.57 -4.72 -22.47
N GLU A 78 -16.65 -4.38 -23.35
CA GLU A 78 -16.72 -4.85 -24.76
C GLU A 78 -16.45 -6.34 -24.87
N ARG A 79 -15.55 -6.91 -24.07
CA ARG A 79 -15.20 -8.35 -24.15
C ARG A 79 -16.10 -9.25 -23.33
N LYS A 80 -16.78 -8.72 -22.33
CA LYS A 80 -17.73 -9.43 -21.46
C LYS A 80 -17.08 -10.55 -20.65
N TYR A 81 -16.79 -10.26 -19.39
CA TYR A 81 -16.22 -11.23 -18.45
C TYR A 81 -17.18 -11.51 -17.30
N HIS A 82 -17.11 -12.72 -16.79
CA HIS A 82 -17.66 -13.06 -15.48
C HIS A 82 -16.70 -12.60 -14.38
N VAL A 83 -17.23 -12.24 -13.21
CA VAL A 83 -16.36 -11.77 -12.11
C VAL A 83 -15.34 -12.81 -11.63
N TYR A 84 -15.59 -14.09 -11.83
CA TYR A 84 -14.65 -15.15 -11.47
C TYR A 84 -13.52 -15.35 -12.49
N GLU A 85 -13.60 -14.74 -13.67
CA GLU A 85 -12.59 -14.88 -14.73
C GLU A 85 -11.40 -13.92 -14.50
N THR A 86 -10.92 -13.85 -13.26
CA THR A 86 -9.87 -12.91 -12.85
C THR A 86 -8.57 -13.12 -13.60
N LEU A 87 -8.16 -14.37 -13.76
CA LEU A 87 -6.91 -14.70 -14.47
C LEU A 87 -7.02 -14.47 -15.98
N GLN A 88 -8.14 -14.88 -16.59
CA GLN A 88 -8.34 -14.70 -18.03
C GLN A 88 -8.36 -13.24 -18.42
N LEU A 89 -9.08 -12.41 -17.64
CA LEU A 89 -9.14 -10.97 -17.86
C LEU A 89 -7.75 -10.34 -17.73
N GLN A 90 -6.99 -10.72 -16.72
CA GLN A 90 -5.63 -10.24 -16.53
C GLN A 90 -4.74 -10.56 -17.72
N GLN A 91 -4.74 -11.80 -18.17
CA GLN A 91 -3.93 -12.26 -19.31
C GLN A 91 -4.31 -11.53 -20.59
N ASP A 92 -5.60 -11.37 -20.84
CA ASP A 92 -6.11 -10.68 -22.04
C ASP A 92 -5.71 -9.20 -22.03
N TYR A 93 -5.81 -8.54 -20.88
CA TYR A 93 -5.44 -7.12 -20.78
C TYR A 93 -3.93 -6.90 -20.85
N GLU A 94 -3.14 -7.81 -20.31
CA GLU A 94 -1.69 -7.79 -20.48
C GLU A 94 -1.30 -7.90 -21.95
N ALA A 95 -1.96 -8.78 -22.69
CA ALA A 95 -1.75 -8.94 -24.13
C ALA A 95 -2.16 -7.68 -24.91
N GLU A 96 -3.29 -7.07 -24.57
CA GLU A 96 -3.76 -5.81 -25.19
C GLU A 96 -2.80 -4.66 -24.94
N SER A 97 -2.16 -4.64 -23.78
CA SER A 97 -1.27 -3.56 -23.34
C SER A 97 0.19 -3.74 -23.79
N GLU A 98 0.50 -4.77 -24.57
CA GLU A 98 1.90 -5.10 -24.89
C GLU A 98 2.63 -3.99 -25.63
N TYR A 99 1.94 -3.19 -26.45
CA TYR A 99 2.55 -2.16 -27.29
C TYR A 99 3.32 -1.11 -26.46
N PHE A 100 2.73 -0.62 -25.40
CA PHE A 100 3.39 0.31 -24.47
C PHE A 100 3.97 -0.41 -23.24
N GLY A 101 3.62 -1.68 -23.04
CA GLY A 101 3.89 -2.40 -21.81
C GLY A 101 2.85 -2.08 -20.75
N ILE A 102 2.67 -2.99 -19.82
CA ILE A 102 1.69 -2.83 -18.74
C ILE A 102 2.25 -2.18 -17.46
N PRO A 103 3.58 -2.18 -17.16
CA PRO A 103 4.10 -1.53 -15.97
C PRO A 103 3.65 -0.08 -15.85
N GLY A 104 3.30 0.35 -14.64
CA GLY A 104 2.82 1.70 -14.37
C GLY A 104 1.32 1.75 -14.15
N LEU A 105 0.66 2.81 -14.60
CA LEU A 105 -0.74 3.07 -14.25
C LEU A 105 -1.73 2.03 -14.78
N GLN A 106 -1.46 1.40 -15.92
CA GLN A 106 -2.29 0.28 -16.41
C GLN A 106 -2.28 -0.88 -15.42
N ARG A 107 -1.12 -1.24 -14.88
CA ARG A 107 -0.99 -2.28 -13.86
C ARG A 107 -1.73 -1.91 -12.59
N TRP A 108 -1.64 -0.66 -12.15
CA TRP A 108 -2.36 -0.18 -10.97
C TRP A 108 -3.87 -0.26 -11.18
N ALA A 109 -4.36 0.16 -12.35
CA ALA A 109 -5.78 0.06 -12.69
C ALA A 109 -6.25 -1.41 -12.71
N LEU A 110 -5.47 -2.29 -13.33
CA LEU A 110 -5.78 -3.72 -13.39
C LEU A 110 -5.79 -4.36 -11.99
N ALA A 111 -4.84 -4.00 -11.14
CA ALA A 111 -4.80 -4.48 -9.76
C ALA A 111 -6.03 -4.01 -8.96
N THR A 112 -6.45 -2.76 -9.16
CA THR A 112 -7.66 -2.21 -8.55
C THR A 112 -8.90 -2.98 -8.99
N LEU A 113 -9.02 -3.26 -10.28
CA LEU A 113 -10.09 -4.11 -10.81
C LEU A 113 -10.05 -5.52 -10.23
N ASN A 114 -8.88 -6.11 -10.12
CA ASN A 114 -8.74 -7.46 -9.56
C ASN A 114 -9.33 -7.55 -8.14
N VAL A 115 -9.07 -6.56 -7.31
CA VAL A 115 -9.68 -6.49 -5.97
C VAL A 115 -11.21 -6.38 -6.06
N ALA A 116 -11.72 -5.55 -6.96
CA ALA A 116 -13.17 -5.41 -7.17
C ALA A 116 -13.82 -6.70 -7.64
N LEU A 117 -13.15 -7.46 -8.52
CA LEU A 117 -13.64 -8.76 -9.01
C LEU A 117 -13.74 -9.79 -7.86
N TRP A 118 -12.69 -9.89 -7.05
CA TRP A 118 -12.71 -10.80 -5.90
C TRP A 118 -13.76 -10.40 -4.88
N ASP A 119 -13.93 -9.09 -4.65
CA ASP A 119 -14.97 -8.59 -3.75
C ASP A 119 -16.37 -8.98 -4.27
N ALA A 120 -16.65 -8.76 -5.56
CA ALA A 120 -17.92 -9.15 -6.17
C ALA A 120 -18.14 -10.66 -6.13
N TRP A 121 -17.12 -11.46 -6.42
CA TRP A 121 -17.21 -12.91 -6.39
C TRP A 121 -17.49 -13.44 -4.99
N ALA A 122 -16.75 -12.94 -4.00
CA ALA A 122 -16.97 -13.32 -2.60
C ALA A 122 -18.38 -12.93 -2.12
N ARG A 123 -18.86 -11.74 -2.46
CA ARG A 123 -20.23 -11.30 -2.14
C ARG A 123 -21.28 -12.17 -2.82
N THR A 124 -21.05 -12.55 -4.06
CA THR A 124 -21.94 -13.48 -4.79
C THR A 124 -22.06 -14.81 -4.06
N LEU A 125 -20.96 -15.32 -3.52
CA LEU A 125 -20.90 -16.58 -2.78
C LEU A 125 -21.32 -16.42 -1.30
N GLY A 126 -21.53 -15.18 -0.83
CA GLY A 126 -21.85 -14.91 0.57
C GLY A 126 -20.73 -15.27 1.54
N GLN A 127 -19.47 -15.23 1.10
CA GLN A 127 -18.31 -15.62 1.88
C GLN A 127 -17.25 -14.51 1.89
N PRO A 128 -16.53 -14.31 3.00
CA PRO A 128 -15.38 -13.41 2.99
C PRO A 128 -14.24 -14.00 2.16
N ILE A 129 -13.44 -13.11 1.55
CA ILE A 129 -12.35 -13.51 0.63
C ILE A 129 -11.37 -14.49 1.28
N TYR A 130 -11.03 -14.30 2.55
CA TYR A 130 -10.06 -15.16 3.22
C TYR A 130 -10.46 -16.64 3.22
N ARG A 131 -11.76 -16.94 3.22
CA ARG A 131 -12.26 -18.32 3.12
C ARG A 131 -12.07 -18.90 1.74
N LEU A 132 -12.19 -18.06 0.69
CA LEU A 132 -11.96 -18.49 -0.68
C LEU A 132 -10.50 -18.83 -0.94
N PHE A 133 -9.58 -18.20 -0.21
CA PHE A 133 -8.14 -18.45 -0.31
C PHE A 133 -7.63 -19.56 0.61
N GLY A 134 -8.51 -20.27 1.30
CA GLY A 134 -8.12 -21.45 2.08
C GLY A 134 -7.73 -21.21 3.53
N CYS A 135 -8.00 -20.05 4.07
CA CYS A 135 -7.92 -19.69 5.51
C CYS A 135 -6.99 -20.54 6.38
N SER A 136 -5.69 -20.28 6.38
CA SER A 136 -4.74 -20.93 7.29
C SER A 136 -4.61 -20.19 8.63
N ARG A 137 -4.97 -18.92 8.68
CA ARG A 137 -4.86 -18.07 9.87
C ARG A 137 -6.12 -17.23 10.06
N LYS A 138 -6.55 -17.07 11.30
CA LYS A 138 -7.66 -16.18 11.66
C LYS A 138 -7.18 -14.83 12.19
N LYS A 139 -5.90 -14.74 12.56
CA LYS A 139 -5.26 -13.52 13.06
C LYS A 139 -3.93 -13.32 12.34
N ILE A 140 -3.62 -12.07 12.04
CA ILE A 140 -2.37 -11.68 11.38
C ILE A 140 -1.68 -10.65 12.27
N PRO A 141 -0.37 -10.82 12.58
CA PRO A 141 0.39 -9.78 13.26
C PRO A 141 0.43 -8.50 12.41
N VAL A 142 0.27 -7.36 13.07
CA VAL A 142 0.31 -6.05 12.40
C VAL A 142 1.25 -5.13 13.15
N TYR A 143 1.73 -4.08 12.47
CA TYR A 143 2.51 -3.03 13.10
C TYR A 143 1.85 -1.67 12.87
N GLY A 144 2.12 -0.73 13.79
CA GLY A 144 1.70 0.66 13.63
C GLY A 144 2.61 1.38 12.65
N SER A 145 2.05 1.85 11.55
CA SER A 145 2.77 2.58 10.52
C SER A 145 2.45 4.08 10.62
N GLY A 146 3.47 4.90 10.68
CA GLY A 146 3.35 6.34 10.82
C GLY A 146 4.72 6.94 11.05
N GLY A 147 4.90 7.65 12.17
CA GLY A 147 6.17 8.26 12.51
C GLY A 147 6.65 9.25 11.47
N TRP A 148 5.72 10.02 10.91
CA TRP A 148 5.98 10.94 9.81
C TRP A 148 7.06 11.95 10.13
N ILE A 149 7.89 12.30 9.15
CA ILE A 149 8.98 13.28 9.31
C ILE A 149 8.44 14.64 9.73
N SER A 150 7.24 15.00 9.27
CA SER A 150 6.58 16.25 9.60
C SER A 150 6.12 16.37 11.06
N TYR A 151 6.06 15.25 11.78
CA TYR A 151 5.61 15.25 13.16
C TYR A 151 6.67 15.86 14.11
N THR A 152 6.21 16.63 15.09
CA THR A 152 7.05 17.04 16.22
C THR A 152 7.39 15.81 17.07
N ASP A 153 8.37 15.96 17.96
CA ASP A 153 8.72 14.89 18.89
C ASP A 153 7.51 14.47 19.75
N GLU A 154 6.71 15.44 20.20
CA GLU A 154 5.50 15.17 20.98
C GLU A 154 4.46 14.40 20.19
N GLU A 155 4.23 14.80 18.95
CA GLU A 155 3.28 14.11 18.05
C GLU A 155 3.71 12.67 17.76
N LEU A 156 5.02 12.49 17.52
CA LEU A 156 5.59 11.16 17.31
C LEU A 156 5.41 10.25 18.53
N LEU A 157 5.73 10.76 19.71
CA LEU A 157 5.62 9.97 20.95
C LEU A 157 4.17 9.66 21.30
N GLU A 158 3.26 10.58 21.06
CA GLU A 158 1.82 10.35 21.23
C GLU A 158 1.34 9.20 20.35
N GLU A 159 1.74 9.19 19.08
CA GLU A 159 1.36 8.14 18.15
C GLU A 159 1.89 6.76 18.55
N VAL A 160 3.19 6.65 18.86
CA VAL A 160 3.78 5.35 19.20
C VAL A 160 3.25 4.80 20.52
N LYS A 161 2.98 5.67 21.49
CA LYS A 161 2.35 5.27 22.74
C LYS A 161 0.92 4.79 22.55
N GLU A 162 0.18 5.40 21.65
CA GLU A 162 -1.17 4.95 21.28
C GLU A 162 -1.13 3.57 20.62
N TYR A 163 -0.18 3.32 19.72
CA TYR A 163 0.02 1.99 19.15
C TYR A 163 0.34 0.95 20.22
N GLN A 164 1.21 1.28 21.16
CA GLN A 164 1.55 0.39 22.27
C GLN A 164 0.32 0.08 23.15
N LYS A 165 -0.45 1.11 23.45
CA LYS A 165 -1.69 0.97 24.24
C LYS A 165 -2.71 0.06 23.55
N ARG A 166 -2.78 0.10 22.23
CA ARG A 166 -3.65 -0.76 21.43
C ARG A 166 -3.14 -2.19 21.29
N GLY A 167 -1.96 -2.50 21.82
CA GLY A 167 -1.39 -3.83 21.77
C GLY A 167 -0.55 -4.14 20.53
N PHE A 168 -0.22 -3.14 19.70
CA PHE A 168 0.71 -3.32 18.59
C PHE A 168 2.08 -3.70 19.16
N GLN A 169 2.75 -4.65 18.50
CA GLN A 169 4.05 -5.13 18.96
C GLN A 169 5.21 -4.59 18.15
N ALA A 170 4.94 -3.71 17.22
CA ALA A 170 5.93 -3.06 16.39
C ALA A 170 5.42 -1.72 15.87
N VAL A 171 6.35 -0.79 15.63
CA VAL A 171 6.07 0.50 14.97
C VAL A 171 7.08 0.73 13.87
N LYS A 172 6.67 1.43 12.82
CA LYS A 172 7.56 1.86 11.74
C LYS A 172 7.61 3.38 11.70
N ILE A 173 8.85 3.90 11.70
CA ILE A 173 9.15 5.33 11.82
C ILE A 173 9.81 5.81 10.54
N LYS A 174 9.40 6.97 10.04
CA LYS A 174 10.01 7.59 8.87
C LYS A 174 11.36 8.20 9.22
N VAL A 175 12.35 7.95 8.37
CA VAL A 175 13.70 8.49 8.45
C VAL A 175 14.09 9.07 7.09
N GLY A 176 15.29 9.64 6.97
CA GLY A 176 15.75 10.28 5.75
C GLY A 176 15.54 11.80 5.76
N SER A 177 15.41 12.39 6.94
CA SER A 177 15.46 13.83 7.12
C SER A 177 16.80 14.37 6.61
N PRO A 178 16.85 15.59 6.03
CA PRO A 178 18.12 16.24 5.69
C PRO A 178 19.07 16.35 6.87
N ASP A 179 18.55 16.45 8.09
CA ASP A 179 19.29 16.41 9.33
C ASP A 179 19.26 15.00 9.92
N GLN A 180 20.32 14.23 9.73
CA GLN A 180 20.42 12.87 10.22
C GLN A 180 20.42 12.81 11.77
N GLU A 181 20.94 13.81 12.45
CA GLU A 181 20.89 13.87 13.91
C GLU A 181 19.45 13.86 14.42
N ARG A 182 18.55 14.49 13.69
CA ARG A 182 17.12 14.48 13.99
C ARG A 182 16.54 13.06 13.89
N ASP A 183 16.88 12.33 12.85
CA ASP A 183 16.44 10.94 12.70
C ASP A 183 16.94 10.08 13.87
N VAL A 184 18.19 10.19 14.21
CA VAL A 184 18.81 9.44 15.32
C VAL A 184 18.11 9.78 16.63
N ARG A 185 17.89 11.08 16.92
CA ARG A 185 17.19 11.52 18.13
C ARG A 185 15.77 10.94 18.20
N ARG A 186 15.02 11.00 17.11
CA ARG A 186 13.65 10.50 17.05
C ARG A 186 13.58 9.00 17.34
N LEU A 187 14.49 8.22 16.78
CA LEU A 187 14.55 6.77 17.04
C LEU A 187 14.91 6.48 18.51
N HIS A 188 15.81 7.24 19.10
CA HIS A 188 16.11 7.11 20.53
C HIS A 188 14.90 7.45 21.41
N LEU A 189 14.20 8.54 21.10
CA LEU A 189 12.99 8.93 21.83
C LEU A 189 11.91 7.86 21.76
N VAL A 190 11.71 7.27 20.60
CA VAL A 190 10.73 6.18 20.42
C VAL A 190 11.14 4.98 21.28
N ARG A 191 12.40 4.54 21.19
CA ARG A 191 12.86 3.39 21.97
C ARG A 191 12.70 3.62 23.48
N GLU A 192 13.02 4.79 23.95
CA GLU A 192 12.82 5.15 25.35
C GLU A 192 11.35 5.12 25.75
N ALA A 193 10.48 5.64 24.89
CA ALA A 193 9.04 5.73 25.18
C ALA A 193 8.34 4.36 25.22
N ILE A 194 8.69 3.45 24.31
CA ILE A 194 7.99 2.16 24.17
C ILE A 194 8.71 1.00 24.86
N GLY A 195 9.90 1.21 25.40
CA GLY A 195 10.66 0.16 26.09
C GLY A 195 11.39 -0.82 25.15
N PRO A 196 12.00 -1.86 25.69
CA PRO A 196 12.91 -2.74 24.93
C PRO A 196 12.22 -3.83 24.11
N ASN A 197 10.95 -4.14 24.36
CA ASN A 197 10.30 -5.32 23.82
C ASN A 197 9.55 -5.06 22.49
N MET A 198 9.11 -3.84 22.26
CA MET A 198 8.38 -3.48 21.04
C MET A 198 9.38 -3.27 19.90
N LYS A 199 9.11 -3.88 18.74
CA LYS A 199 10.00 -3.74 17.58
C LYS A 199 9.89 -2.36 16.95
N ILE A 200 11.02 -1.83 16.49
CA ILE A 200 11.08 -0.60 15.70
C ILE A 200 11.59 -0.94 14.31
N MET A 201 10.85 -0.52 13.28
CA MET A 201 11.31 -0.51 11.90
C MET A 201 11.50 0.94 11.47
N MET A 202 12.39 1.19 10.53
CA MET A 202 12.58 2.51 9.94
C MET A 202 12.46 2.44 8.42
N ASP A 203 11.95 3.51 7.82
CA ASP A 203 11.61 3.59 6.41
C ASP A 203 12.05 4.96 5.87
N ALA A 204 12.95 4.96 4.88
CA ALA A 204 13.46 6.16 4.24
C ALA A 204 12.73 6.52 2.94
N ASN A 205 11.77 5.71 2.49
CA ASN A 205 11.00 5.95 1.27
C ASN A 205 11.87 6.30 0.06
N GLN A 206 13.02 5.64 -0.12
CA GLN A 206 13.98 5.82 -1.21
C GLN A 206 14.73 7.16 -1.17
N GLY A 207 14.71 7.87 -0.04
CA GLY A 207 15.22 9.23 0.05
C GLY A 207 16.69 9.37 0.44
N MET A 208 17.41 8.27 0.66
CA MET A 208 18.80 8.30 1.11
C MET A 208 19.77 7.76 0.05
N ASP A 209 21.05 7.84 0.33
CA ASP A 209 22.11 7.19 -0.45
C ASP A 209 22.82 6.12 0.38
N VAL A 210 23.76 5.39 -0.22
CA VAL A 210 24.50 4.33 0.48
C VAL A 210 25.28 4.87 1.67
N PRO A 211 26.10 5.93 1.55
CA PRO A 211 26.87 6.42 2.69
C PRO A 211 25.99 6.87 3.86
N SER A 212 24.93 7.63 3.61
CA SER A 212 24.05 8.10 4.68
C SER A 212 23.25 6.97 5.31
N SER A 213 22.87 5.97 4.53
CA SER A 213 22.19 4.77 5.04
C SER A 213 23.10 3.97 5.98
N VAL A 214 24.34 3.75 5.58
CA VAL A 214 25.35 3.07 6.41
C VAL A 214 25.58 3.85 7.70
N SER A 215 25.76 5.16 7.60
CA SER A 215 25.94 6.04 8.78
C SER A 215 24.76 5.95 9.75
N LEU A 216 23.55 6.01 9.24
CA LEU A 216 22.34 5.91 10.09
C LEU A 216 22.28 4.56 10.81
N ILE A 217 22.49 3.46 10.07
CA ILE A 217 22.49 2.11 10.64
C ILE A 217 23.50 2.00 11.78
N GLU A 218 24.73 2.46 11.56
CA GLU A 218 25.78 2.40 12.58
C GLU A 218 25.42 3.22 13.84
N GLN A 219 24.75 4.34 13.68
CA GLN A 219 24.35 5.19 14.80
C GLN A 219 23.20 4.63 15.63
N VAL A 220 22.35 3.79 15.05
CA VAL A 220 21.13 3.30 15.71
C VAL A 220 21.08 1.79 15.90
N LYS A 221 22.09 1.05 15.47
CA LYS A 221 22.09 -0.42 15.58
C LYS A 221 21.88 -0.93 17.01
N HIS A 222 22.36 -0.21 18.01
CA HIS A 222 22.18 -0.55 19.41
C HIS A 222 20.73 -0.43 19.90
N LEU A 223 19.86 0.21 19.13
CA LEU A 223 18.43 0.32 19.45
C LEU A 223 17.61 -0.90 19.05
N GLY A 224 18.23 -1.89 18.39
CA GLY A 224 17.54 -3.09 17.96
C GLY A 224 16.52 -2.85 16.85
N ILE A 225 16.94 -2.13 15.80
CA ILE A 225 16.09 -1.87 14.63
C ILE A 225 15.79 -3.20 13.91
N HIS A 226 14.52 -3.49 13.71
CA HIS A 226 14.09 -4.76 13.14
C HIS A 226 14.31 -4.84 11.63
N TRP A 227 13.99 -3.77 10.89
CA TRP A 227 14.37 -3.62 9.48
C TRP A 227 14.53 -2.15 9.09
N PHE A 228 15.26 -1.94 7.98
CA PHE A 228 15.40 -0.66 7.31
C PHE A 228 14.80 -0.75 5.90
N GLU A 229 13.67 -0.09 5.69
CA GLU A 229 12.88 -0.14 4.48
C GLU A 229 13.30 0.97 3.51
N GLU A 230 13.48 0.61 2.26
CA GLU A 230 13.77 1.50 1.15
C GLU A 230 14.79 2.62 1.48
N PRO A 231 16.03 2.27 1.88
CA PRO A 231 17.05 3.30 2.12
C PRO A 231 17.42 4.08 0.86
N VAL A 232 17.47 3.40 -0.29
CA VAL A 232 17.83 3.97 -1.61
C VAL A 232 16.75 3.63 -2.62
N SER A 233 16.89 4.13 -3.87
CA SER A 233 15.94 3.81 -4.95
C SER A 233 15.68 2.30 -5.04
N ASN A 234 14.44 1.92 -5.25
CA ASN A 234 14.03 0.52 -5.38
C ASN A 234 14.61 -0.19 -6.61
N THR A 235 15.21 0.56 -7.54
CA THR A 235 15.90 0.02 -8.70
C THR A 235 17.41 -0.10 -8.51
N ASP A 236 17.94 0.42 -7.40
CA ASP A 236 19.37 0.41 -7.07
C ASP A 236 19.74 -0.87 -6.31
N PHE A 237 19.71 -2.01 -6.99
CA PHE A 237 20.04 -3.30 -6.38
C PHE A 237 21.48 -3.35 -5.89
N GLU A 238 22.41 -2.71 -6.59
CA GLU A 238 23.80 -2.62 -6.18
C GLU A 238 23.95 -1.84 -4.87
N GLY A 239 23.20 -0.74 -4.72
CA GLY A 239 23.16 0.05 -3.49
C GLY A 239 22.67 -0.78 -2.29
N TYR A 240 21.60 -1.56 -2.47
CA TYR A 240 21.12 -2.47 -1.43
C TYR A 240 22.19 -3.49 -1.04
N ALA A 241 22.87 -4.08 -2.02
CA ALA A 241 23.95 -5.03 -1.77
C ALA A 241 25.10 -4.40 -0.99
N LEU A 242 25.50 -3.18 -1.35
CA LEU A 242 26.57 -2.45 -0.65
C LEU A 242 26.19 -2.13 0.80
N ILE A 243 24.97 -1.69 1.04
CA ILE A 243 24.48 -1.43 2.41
C ILE A 243 24.57 -2.72 3.24
N HIS A 244 24.09 -3.83 2.68
CA HIS A 244 24.12 -5.12 3.36
C HIS A 244 25.57 -5.58 3.68
N GLN A 245 26.50 -5.38 2.75
CA GLN A 245 27.91 -5.74 2.95
C GLN A 245 28.60 -4.86 3.99
N LYS A 246 28.28 -3.57 4.04
CA LYS A 246 28.93 -2.60 4.93
C LYS A 246 28.33 -2.57 6.33
N THR A 247 27.20 -3.21 6.54
CA THR A 247 26.51 -3.28 7.82
C THR A 247 26.31 -4.75 8.21
N SER A 248 26.57 -5.08 9.44
CA SER A 248 26.42 -6.46 9.94
C SER A 248 25.14 -6.63 10.76
#